data_65f17365555f084cf7f7f2120b32f006
#
_entry.id   65f17365555f084cf7f7f2120b32f006
#
_cell.length_a   1.000
_cell.length_b   1.000
_cell.length_c   1.000
_cell.angle_alpha   90.00
_cell.angle_beta   90.00
_cell.angle_gamma   90.00
#
_symmetry.space_group_name_H-M   'P 1'
#
loop_
_entity.id
_entity.type
_entity.pdbx_description
1 polymer ?
#
loop_
_entity_poly.entity_id
_entity_poly.type
_entity_poly.pdbx_seq_one_letter_code
_entity_poly.pdbx_strand_id
1 'polypeptide(L)'
;MTSVGVMDIGEVAARSGLPASTLRYYDEKGLIRSVGRRGLRRLFDSSVLKLLEFIALARRSGFSLEEIAGMFTPDGRLRIDRAQLLDKANELDKRIKQLTAMRDGLRHAARCSAPSHMECPKFQRLLRLASKRRVRDRPAHLAEWS
;
A
#
# COMPACT_ATOMS: atom_id res chain seq x y z
N MET A 1 15.36 26.19 12.18
CA MET A 1 13.96 26.61 12.02
C MET A 1 13.49 26.27 10.63
N THR A 2 12.71 25.23 10.52
CA THR A 2 12.03 24.91 9.26
C THR A 2 10.95 25.95 9.05
N SER A 3 11.08 26.74 8.00
CA SER A 3 10.03 27.61 7.52
C SER A 3 8.79 26.74 7.32
N VAL A 4 7.76 26.95 8.12
CA VAL A 4 6.47 26.31 7.95
C VAL A 4 5.84 26.93 6.71
N GLY A 5 6.23 26.39 5.55
CA GLY A 5 5.66 26.80 4.27
C GLY A 5 4.28 26.18 4.11
N VAL A 6 3.33 26.97 3.65
CA VAL A 6 2.02 26.49 3.22
C VAL A 6 2.05 26.30 1.72
N MET A 7 1.56 25.16 1.25
CA MET A 7 1.52 24.81 -0.18
C MET A 7 0.08 24.57 -0.60
N ASP A 8 -0.27 24.98 -1.80
CA ASP A 8 -1.56 24.59 -2.37
C ASP A 8 -1.54 23.14 -2.88
N ILE A 9 -2.73 22.59 -3.11
CA ILE A 9 -2.88 21.20 -3.55
C ILE A 9 -2.14 20.90 -4.86
N GLY A 10 -2.02 21.88 -5.76
CA GLY A 10 -1.26 21.73 -6.99
C GLY A 10 0.23 21.57 -6.77
N GLU A 11 0.79 22.34 -5.83
CA GLU A 11 2.20 22.22 -5.43
C GLU A 11 2.47 20.88 -4.74
N VAL A 12 1.56 20.45 -3.87
CA VAL A 12 1.67 19.14 -3.21
C VAL A 12 1.62 18.02 -4.24
N ALA A 13 0.71 18.10 -5.20
CA ALA A 13 0.60 17.12 -6.28
C ALA A 13 1.90 17.05 -7.10
N ALA A 14 2.46 18.20 -7.48
CA ALA A 14 3.71 18.25 -8.24
C ALA A 14 4.88 17.66 -7.48
N ARG A 15 5.00 17.94 -6.18
CA ARG A 15 6.13 17.47 -5.36
C ARG A 15 6.00 16.01 -4.92
N SER A 16 4.77 15.55 -4.64
CA SER A 16 4.53 14.17 -4.20
C SER A 16 4.40 13.17 -5.34
N GLY A 17 4.12 13.66 -6.54
CA GLY A 17 3.80 12.80 -7.69
C GLY A 17 2.40 12.19 -7.63
N LEU A 18 1.57 12.61 -6.68
CA LEU A 18 0.19 12.12 -6.53
C LEU A 18 -0.80 13.05 -7.22
N PRO A 19 -1.85 12.51 -7.86
CA PRO A 19 -2.92 13.34 -8.41
C PRO A 19 -3.64 14.15 -7.34
N ALA A 20 -4.11 15.33 -7.68
CA ALA A 20 -4.89 16.17 -6.77
C ALA A 20 -6.16 15.45 -6.25
N SER A 21 -6.76 14.60 -7.07
CA SER A 21 -7.91 13.77 -6.67
C SER A 21 -7.59 12.82 -5.52
N THR A 22 -6.40 12.20 -5.55
CA THR A 22 -5.92 11.34 -4.46
C THR A 22 -5.69 12.16 -3.18
N LEU A 23 -5.13 13.35 -3.30
CA LEU A 23 -4.89 14.23 -2.15
C LEU A 23 -6.22 14.69 -1.53
N ARG A 24 -7.22 15.03 -2.33
CA ARG A 24 -8.57 15.35 -1.83
C ARG A 24 -9.19 14.16 -1.10
N TYR A 25 -9.04 12.98 -1.66
CA TYR A 25 -9.53 11.74 -1.04
C TYR A 25 -8.86 11.49 0.31
N TYR A 26 -7.55 11.66 0.41
CA TYR A 26 -6.81 11.50 1.66
C TYR A 26 -7.23 12.53 2.71
N ASP A 27 -7.47 13.76 2.29
CA ASP A 27 -7.97 14.82 3.18
C ASP A 27 -9.38 14.46 3.72
N GLU A 28 -10.27 14.00 2.86
CA GLU A 28 -11.63 13.57 3.24
C GLU A 28 -11.60 12.35 4.19
N LYS A 29 -10.64 11.46 4.04
CA LYS A 29 -10.47 10.29 4.91
C LYS A 29 -9.69 10.59 6.19
N GLY A 30 -9.22 11.81 6.38
CA GLY A 30 -8.50 12.21 7.58
C GLY A 30 -7.04 11.74 7.63
N LEU A 31 -6.50 11.26 6.51
CA LEU A 31 -5.08 10.86 6.41
C LEU A 31 -4.14 12.05 6.36
N ILE A 32 -4.56 13.11 5.69
CA ILE A 32 -3.91 14.41 5.66
C ILE A 32 -4.95 15.47 6.01
N ARG A 33 -4.50 16.65 6.40
CA ARG A 33 -5.42 17.77 6.76
C ARG A 33 -5.02 19.02 6.03
N SER A 34 -5.99 19.61 5.32
CA SER A 34 -5.83 20.97 4.81
C SER A 34 -5.89 21.96 5.98
N VAL A 35 -5.04 23.00 5.91
CA VAL A 35 -4.95 24.04 6.94
C VAL A 35 -5.75 25.29 6.57
N GLY A 36 -6.37 25.32 5.40
CA GLY A 36 -7.17 26.44 4.91
C GLY A 36 -7.38 26.34 3.41
N ARG A 37 -7.83 27.43 2.81
CA ARG A 37 -8.05 27.55 1.37
C ARG A 37 -7.56 28.90 0.85
N ARG A 38 -7.04 28.89 -0.37
CA ARG A 38 -6.77 30.09 -1.14
C ARG A 38 -7.71 30.05 -2.36
N GLY A 39 -8.81 30.82 -2.28
CA GLY A 39 -9.90 30.67 -3.24
C GLY A 39 -10.54 29.28 -3.10
N LEU A 40 -10.58 28.53 -4.19
CA LEU A 40 -11.09 27.15 -4.21
C LEU A 40 -10.01 26.09 -3.92
N ARG A 41 -8.75 26.48 -3.84
CA ARG A 41 -7.63 25.55 -3.64
C ARG A 41 -7.39 25.29 -2.16
N ARG A 42 -7.29 23.99 -1.83
CA ARG A 42 -6.91 23.56 -0.48
C ARG A 42 -5.43 23.86 -0.23
N LEU A 43 -5.12 24.29 0.98
CA LEU A 43 -3.76 24.56 1.44
C LEU A 43 -3.33 23.51 2.46
N PHE A 44 -2.07 23.12 2.39
CA PHE A 44 -1.48 22.15 3.28
C PHE A 44 -0.17 22.67 3.88
N ASP A 45 0.12 22.27 5.10
CA ASP A 45 1.43 22.48 5.70
C ASP A 45 2.49 21.67 4.95
N SER A 46 3.71 22.19 4.85
CA SER A 46 4.81 21.51 4.16
C SER A 46 5.14 20.14 4.74
N SER A 47 4.80 19.88 6.01
CA SER A 47 4.96 18.56 6.65
C SER A 47 4.11 17.47 5.99
N VAL A 48 3.10 17.84 5.19
CA VAL A 48 2.28 16.89 4.45
C VAL A 48 3.11 15.98 3.52
N LEU A 49 4.21 16.49 3.00
CA LEU A 49 5.09 15.69 2.10
C LEU A 49 5.69 14.48 2.82
N LYS A 50 6.18 14.66 4.05
CA LYS A 50 6.66 13.54 4.89
C LYS A 50 5.56 12.56 5.21
N LEU A 51 4.38 13.07 5.50
CA LEU A 51 3.22 12.25 5.79
C LEU A 51 2.80 11.42 4.58
N LEU A 52 2.84 11.98 3.39
CA LEU A 52 2.55 11.26 2.14
C LEU A 52 3.59 10.17 1.85
N GLU A 53 4.87 10.42 2.17
CA GLU A 53 5.92 9.40 2.10
C GLU A 53 5.62 8.22 3.05
N PHE A 54 5.19 8.53 4.26
CA PHE A 54 4.79 7.52 5.24
C PHE A 54 3.58 6.70 4.75
N ILE A 55 2.56 7.37 4.22
CA ILE A 55 1.37 6.69 3.67
C ILE A 55 1.76 5.76 2.53
N ALA A 56 2.64 6.22 1.64
CA ALA A 56 3.14 5.40 0.53
C ALA A 56 3.87 4.14 1.02
N LEU A 57 4.75 4.29 2.01
CA LEU A 57 5.46 3.17 2.62
C LEU A 57 4.48 2.17 3.26
N ALA A 58 3.56 2.67 4.07
CA ALA A 58 2.58 1.84 4.76
C ALA A 58 1.70 1.07 3.77
N ARG A 59 1.23 1.71 2.70
CA ARG A 59 0.46 1.03 1.66
C ARG A 59 1.25 -0.05 0.94
N ARG A 60 2.50 0.22 0.60
CA ARG A 60 3.38 -0.79 -0.01
C ARG A 60 3.63 -1.97 0.91
N SER A 61 3.66 -1.73 2.22
CA SER A 61 3.79 -2.78 3.23
C SER A 61 2.51 -3.60 3.43
N GLY A 62 1.41 -3.20 2.80
CA GLY A 62 0.14 -3.92 2.84
C GLY A 62 -0.86 -3.41 3.86
N PHE A 63 -0.63 -2.23 4.47
CA PHE A 63 -1.64 -1.59 5.31
C PHE A 63 -2.75 -1.00 4.44
N SER A 64 -4.00 -1.18 4.87
CA SER A 64 -5.14 -0.52 4.25
C SER A 64 -5.17 0.96 4.63
N LEU A 65 -5.91 1.77 3.87
CA LEU A 65 -6.11 3.18 4.23
C LEU A 65 -6.79 3.33 5.58
N GLU A 66 -7.70 2.44 5.93
CA GLU A 66 -8.38 2.43 7.23
C GLU A 66 -7.40 2.13 8.37
N GLU A 67 -6.53 1.14 8.19
CA GLU A 67 -5.47 0.83 9.15
C GLU A 67 -4.52 2.03 9.32
N ILE A 68 -4.14 2.69 8.23
CA ILE A 68 -3.29 3.88 8.25
C ILE A 68 -4.01 5.03 8.96
N ALA A 69 -5.29 5.27 8.65
CA ALA A 69 -6.09 6.29 9.33
C ALA A 69 -6.16 6.07 10.84
N GLY A 70 -6.25 4.80 11.26
CA GLY A 70 -6.22 4.41 12.68
C GLY A 70 -4.90 4.68 13.39
N MET A 71 -3.81 4.93 12.67
CA MET A 71 -2.52 5.29 13.24
C MET A 71 -2.43 6.77 13.64
N PHE A 72 -3.45 7.56 13.34
CA PHE A 72 -3.50 8.97 13.70
C PHE A 72 -4.42 9.19 14.90
N THR A 73 -3.95 10.04 15.81
CA THR A 73 -4.77 10.52 16.93
C THR A 73 -5.79 11.57 16.42
N PRO A 74 -6.88 11.85 17.18
CA PRO A 74 -7.86 12.85 16.76
C PRO A 74 -7.27 14.25 16.49
N ASP A 75 -6.15 14.59 17.13
CA ASP A 75 -5.41 15.83 16.90
C ASP A 75 -4.43 15.76 15.70
N GLY A 76 -4.44 14.64 14.95
CA GLY A 76 -3.67 14.48 13.72
C GLY A 76 -2.22 14.05 13.91
N ARG A 77 -1.84 13.62 15.10
CA ARG A 77 -0.49 13.09 15.36
C ARG A 77 -0.39 11.63 14.99
N LEU A 78 0.72 11.24 14.40
CA LEU A 78 1.00 9.85 14.08
C LEU A 78 1.33 9.07 15.35
N ARG A 79 0.59 8.00 15.59
CA ARG A 79 0.82 7.07 16.70
C ARG A 79 0.87 5.65 16.16
N ILE A 80 2.07 5.12 16.03
CA ILE A 80 2.30 3.79 15.47
C ILE A 80 2.29 2.75 16.59
N ASP A 81 1.46 1.73 16.43
CA ASP A 81 1.45 0.57 17.31
C ASP A 81 2.51 -0.42 16.84
N ARG A 82 3.48 -0.71 17.71
CA ARG A 82 4.55 -1.66 17.45
C ARG A 82 4.06 -3.07 17.16
N ALA A 83 2.97 -3.49 17.82
CA ALA A 83 2.37 -4.80 17.58
C ALA A 83 1.83 -4.91 16.15
N GLN A 84 1.19 -3.86 15.64
CA GLN A 84 0.72 -3.82 14.25
C GLN A 84 1.88 -3.91 13.25
N LEU A 85 3.01 -3.27 13.54
CA LEU A 85 4.20 -3.38 12.70
C LEU A 85 4.73 -4.80 12.64
N LEU A 86 4.81 -5.48 13.80
CA LEU A 86 5.29 -6.86 13.88
C LEU A 86 4.35 -7.82 13.15
N ASP A 87 3.05 -7.66 13.31
CA ASP A 87 2.04 -8.47 12.61
C ASP A 87 2.19 -8.31 11.09
N LYS A 88 2.40 -7.09 10.62
CA LYS A 88 2.59 -6.82 9.19
C LYS A 88 3.90 -7.41 8.68
N ALA A 89 4.97 -7.33 9.47
CA ALA A 89 6.24 -7.98 9.14
C ALA A 89 6.08 -9.50 9.00
N ASN A 90 5.32 -10.13 9.89
CA ASN A 90 5.02 -11.56 9.83
C ASN A 90 4.18 -11.93 8.60
N GLU A 91 3.20 -11.10 8.23
CA GLU A 91 2.44 -11.28 7.00
C GLU A 91 3.34 -11.19 5.76
N LEU A 92 4.26 -10.22 5.74
CA LEU A 92 5.23 -10.08 4.66
C LEU A 92 6.16 -11.30 4.56
N ASP A 93 6.59 -11.84 5.70
CA ASP A 93 7.42 -13.05 5.73
C ASP A 93 6.71 -14.25 5.08
N LYS A 94 5.43 -14.43 5.38
CA LYS A 94 4.60 -15.45 4.73
C LYS A 94 4.50 -15.22 3.22
N ARG A 95 4.32 -13.98 2.79
CA ARG A 95 4.27 -13.63 1.36
C ARG A 95 5.60 -13.90 0.67
N ILE A 96 6.72 -13.59 1.31
CA ILE A 96 8.06 -13.87 0.78
C ILE A 96 8.23 -15.37 0.55
N LYS A 97 7.85 -16.20 1.53
CA LYS A 97 7.92 -17.66 1.40
C LYS A 97 7.07 -18.18 0.25
N GLN A 98 5.85 -17.65 0.10
CA GLN A 98 4.95 -18.04 -0.97
C GLN A 98 5.47 -17.60 -2.36
N LEU A 99 5.94 -16.36 -2.48
CA LEU A 99 6.52 -15.85 -3.72
C LEU A 99 7.80 -16.62 -4.09
N THR A 100 8.61 -16.98 -3.12
CA THR A 100 9.80 -17.80 -3.31
C THR A 100 9.42 -19.17 -3.87
N ALA A 101 8.41 -19.83 -3.29
CA ALA A 101 7.92 -21.12 -3.79
C ALA A 101 7.37 -21.00 -5.21
N MET A 102 6.62 -19.95 -5.51
CA MET A 102 6.09 -19.69 -6.86
C MET A 102 7.23 -19.47 -7.87
N ARG A 103 8.21 -18.66 -7.51
CA ARG A 103 9.40 -18.43 -8.36
C ARG A 103 10.13 -19.72 -8.67
N ASP A 104 10.37 -20.53 -7.65
CA ASP A 104 11.08 -21.81 -7.81
C ASP A 104 10.27 -22.78 -8.66
N GLY A 105 8.96 -22.78 -8.51
CA GLY A 105 8.05 -23.55 -9.34
C GLY A 105 8.09 -23.14 -10.81
N LEU A 106 8.12 -21.84 -11.08
CA LEU A 106 8.21 -21.30 -12.45
C LEU A 106 9.57 -21.64 -13.08
N ARG A 107 10.65 -21.53 -12.33
CA ARG A 107 11.99 -21.95 -12.80
C ARG A 107 12.04 -23.43 -13.11
N HIS A 108 11.41 -24.26 -12.28
CA HIS A 108 11.27 -25.68 -12.54
C HIS A 108 10.47 -25.94 -13.82
N ALA A 109 9.31 -25.28 -13.99
CA ALA A 109 8.47 -25.44 -15.16
C ALA A 109 9.21 -25.08 -16.46
N ALA A 110 10.08 -24.08 -16.43
CA ALA A 110 10.90 -23.68 -17.57
C ALA A 110 11.92 -24.74 -17.99
N ARG A 111 12.31 -25.66 -17.11
CA ARG A 111 13.31 -26.68 -17.32
C ARG A 111 12.73 -28.10 -17.32
N CYS A 112 11.44 -28.25 -17.05
CA CYS A 112 10.80 -29.53 -16.90
C CYS A 112 10.72 -30.25 -18.26
N SER A 113 11.13 -31.51 -18.31
CA SER A 113 11.07 -32.37 -19.49
C SER A 113 9.75 -33.15 -19.61
N ALA A 114 8.80 -32.92 -18.72
CA ALA A 114 7.50 -33.55 -18.79
C ALA A 114 6.78 -33.25 -20.12
N PRO A 115 6.02 -34.19 -20.69
CA PRO A 115 5.32 -33.98 -21.97
C PRO A 115 4.34 -32.82 -21.93
N SER A 116 3.80 -32.52 -20.74
CA SER A 116 2.92 -31.37 -20.48
C SER A 116 3.19 -30.84 -19.08
N HIS A 117 3.22 -29.51 -18.93
CA HIS A 117 3.33 -28.88 -17.61
C HIS A 117 2.15 -29.26 -16.71
N MET A 118 0.99 -29.52 -17.28
CA MET A 118 -0.19 -29.94 -16.52
C MET A 118 -0.05 -31.34 -15.90
N GLU A 119 0.85 -32.19 -16.43
CA GLU A 119 1.17 -33.50 -15.90
C GLU A 119 2.31 -33.47 -14.87
N CYS A 120 3.03 -32.35 -14.76
CA CYS A 120 4.13 -32.20 -13.81
C CYS A 120 3.59 -32.05 -12.38
N PRO A 121 3.96 -32.95 -11.42
CA PRO A 121 3.46 -32.86 -10.04
C PRO A 121 3.83 -31.55 -9.33
N LYS A 122 5.01 -30.99 -9.63
CA LYS A 122 5.46 -29.72 -9.05
C LYS A 122 4.64 -28.55 -9.58
N PHE A 123 4.34 -28.55 -10.88
CA PHE A 123 3.48 -27.52 -11.49
C PHE A 123 2.04 -27.61 -10.99
N GLN A 124 1.50 -28.81 -10.85
CA GLN A 124 0.17 -29.02 -10.24
C GLN A 124 0.11 -28.49 -8.81
N ARG A 125 1.17 -28.68 -8.03
CA ARG A 125 1.26 -28.12 -6.67
C ARG A 125 1.24 -26.61 -6.68
N LEU A 126 1.94 -25.98 -7.62
CA LEU A 126 1.96 -24.53 -7.82
C LEU A 126 0.56 -24.01 -8.14
N LEU A 127 -0.16 -24.69 -9.01
CA LEU A 127 -1.56 -24.33 -9.35
C LEU A 127 -2.47 -24.39 -8.14
N ARG A 128 -2.33 -25.41 -7.29
CA ARG A 128 -3.12 -25.56 -6.07
C ARG A 128 -2.84 -24.44 -5.06
N LEU A 129 -1.59 -24.04 -4.91
CA LEU A 129 -1.21 -22.92 -4.03
C LEU A 129 -1.82 -21.60 -4.51
N ALA A 130 -1.82 -21.34 -5.81
CA ALA A 130 -2.38 -20.13 -6.38
C ALA A 130 -3.91 -20.08 -6.22
N SER A 131 -4.61 -21.22 -6.40
CA SER A 131 -6.07 -21.27 -6.30
C SER A 131 -6.59 -21.04 -4.87
N LYS A 132 -5.90 -21.56 -3.87
CA LYS A 132 -6.27 -21.35 -2.45
C LYS A 132 -6.17 -19.89 -2.01
N ARG A 133 -5.33 -19.10 -2.67
CA ARG A 133 -5.14 -17.67 -2.36
C ARG A 133 -6.23 -16.76 -2.90
N ARG A 134 -6.84 -17.09 -4.03
CA ARG A 134 -7.87 -16.25 -4.66
C ARG A 134 -9.05 -15.93 -3.74
N VAL A 135 -9.33 -16.78 -2.77
CA VAL A 135 -10.43 -16.59 -1.82
C VAL A 135 -10.03 -15.69 -0.64
N ARG A 136 -8.73 -15.64 -0.29
CA ARG A 136 -8.23 -14.88 0.87
C ARG A 136 -7.65 -13.50 0.55
N ASP A 137 -7.13 -13.31 -0.65
CA ASP A 137 -6.35 -12.14 -1.04
C ASP A 137 -7.03 -11.24 -2.06
N ARG A 138 -8.35 -11.16 -2.06
CA ARG A 138 -9.03 -10.03 -2.72
C ARG A 138 -8.81 -8.81 -1.82
N PRO A 139 -7.75 -8.01 -2.07
CA PRO A 139 -7.59 -6.81 -1.27
C PRO A 139 -8.79 -5.92 -1.58
N ALA A 140 -9.48 -5.52 -0.53
CA ALA A 140 -10.65 -4.64 -0.62
C ALA A 140 -10.38 -3.35 -1.42
N HIS A 141 -9.10 -3.01 -1.62
CA HIS A 141 -8.70 -1.81 -2.36
C HIS A 141 -8.63 -1.97 -3.90
N LEU A 142 -8.70 -3.19 -4.45
CA LEU A 142 -8.77 -3.36 -5.90
C LEU A 142 -10.20 -3.16 -6.46
N ALA A 143 -11.21 -3.19 -5.60
CA ALA A 143 -12.59 -2.88 -5.97
C ALA A 143 -12.82 -1.37 -6.19
N GLU A 144 -11.91 -0.53 -5.73
CA GLU A 144 -12.03 0.93 -5.84
C GLU A 144 -11.37 1.52 -7.10
N TRP A 145 -10.70 0.69 -7.91
CA TRP A 145 -10.01 1.11 -9.14
C TRP A 145 -10.67 0.61 -10.44
N SER A 146 -11.84 -0.01 -10.34
CA SER A 146 -12.63 -0.39 -11.52
C SER A 146 -13.68 0.66 -11.83
#